data_67fdcf64cd8e0db5addb2879310db919
#
_entry.id   67fdcf64cd8e0db5addb2879310db919
#
_cell.length_a   1.000
_cell.length_b   1.000
_cell.length_c   1.000
_cell.angle_alpha   90.00
_cell.angle_beta   90.00
_cell.angle_gamma   90.00
#
_symmetry.space_group_name_H-M   'P 1'
#
loop_
_entity.id
_entity.type
_entity.pdbx_description
1 polymer ?
#
loop_
_entity_poly.entity_id
_entity_poly.type
_entity_poly.pdbx_seq_one_letter_code
_entity_poly.pdbx_strand_id
1 'polypeptide(L)'
;DFNKRLAEISGKDTPIYNNVEAATDELNIENLYAALKKHGIKYPKIVLAQAILETGAFRSRVCRENNNLFGLRHSKGYYTFDHWEESVIAYRDWVQYKHRDGEGYYSFLKRIGYASAKDYIYKVRKIAEEL
;
A
#
# COMPACT_ATOMS: atom_id res chain seq x y z
N ASP A 1 -12.40 7.14 10.07
CA ASP A 1 -12.28 8.19 9.09
C ASP A 1 -10.86 8.30 8.57
N PHE A 2 -10.74 8.34 7.27
CA PHE A 2 -9.45 8.35 6.58
C PHE A 2 -8.61 9.57 6.92
N ASN A 3 -9.23 10.75 6.86
CA ASN A 3 -8.53 12.00 7.17
C ASN A 3 -8.10 12.07 8.63
N LYS A 4 -8.91 11.53 9.52
CA LYS A 4 -8.57 11.49 10.94
C LYS A 4 -7.36 10.61 11.18
N ARG A 5 -7.29 9.45 10.51
CA ARG A 5 -6.14 8.57 10.63
C ARG A 5 -4.87 9.20 10.08
N LEU A 6 -5.00 9.92 8.97
CA LEU A 6 -3.85 10.65 8.44
C LEU A 6 -3.36 11.70 9.43
N ALA A 7 -4.26 12.44 10.03
CA ALA A 7 -3.90 13.46 11.01
C ALA A 7 -3.22 12.85 12.22
N GLU A 8 -3.68 11.69 12.69
CA GLU A 8 -3.06 10.99 13.80
C GLU A 8 -1.63 10.57 13.46
N ILE A 9 -1.42 10.05 12.27
CA ILE A 9 -0.08 9.65 11.82
C ILE A 9 0.81 10.86 11.67
N SER A 10 0.35 11.89 10.99
CA SER A 10 1.13 13.10 10.71
C SER A 10 1.40 13.91 11.97
N GLY A 11 0.40 13.99 12.86
CA GLY A 11 0.53 14.79 14.07
C GLY A 11 1.47 14.21 15.11
N LYS A 12 1.62 12.89 15.11
CA LYS A 12 2.54 12.22 16.03
C LYS A 12 3.93 12.13 15.46
N ASP A 13 3.97 12.22 14.25
CA ASP A 13 5.06 12.34 13.36
C ASP A 13 6.24 11.42 13.61
N THR A 14 6.34 10.71 14.57
CA THR A 14 7.65 10.26 14.81
C THR A 14 7.81 8.82 15.12
N PRO A 15 6.98 8.15 15.92
CA PRO A 15 7.23 6.74 16.18
C PRO A 15 7.24 5.89 14.93
N ILE A 16 6.44 6.25 13.93
CA ILE A 16 6.38 5.51 12.69
C ILE A 16 7.61 5.81 11.83
N TYR A 17 7.89 7.09 11.61
CA TYR A 17 8.96 7.48 10.71
C TYR A 17 10.35 7.20 11.27
N ASN A 18 10.52 7.36 12.57
CA ASN A 18 11.80 7.12 13.19
C ASN A 18 12.22 5.66 13.17
N ASN A 19 11.27 4.74 13.00
CA ASN A 19 11.56 3.31 12.95
C ASN A 19 11.65 2.76 11.52
N VAL A 20 11.58 3.62 10.53
CA VAL A 20 11.69 3.22 9.14
C VAL A 20 13.14 3.26 8.70
N GLU A 21 13.88 2.23 9.05
CA GLU A 21 15.25 2.11 8.58
C GLU A 21 15.32 2.02 7.07
N ALA A 22 14.29 1.50 6.47
CA ALA A 22 14.19 1.43 5.04
C ALA A 22 14.23 2.78 4.36
N ALA A 23 14.27 3.87 5.12
CA ALA A 23 14.54 5.19 4.56
C ALA A 23 15.79 5.19 3.68
N THR A 24 16.69 4.23 3.89
CA THR A 24 17.90 4.07 3.08
C THR A 24 17.78 2.96 2.04
N ASP A 25 16.68 2.19 2.04
CA ASP A 25 16.53 1.06 1.15
C ASP A 25 15.99 1.48 -0.21
N GLU A 26 16.55 0.88 -1.23
CA GLU A 26 16.03 1.05 -2.58
C GLU A 26 14.69 0.34 -2.73
N LEU A 27 13.79 0.94 -3.48
CA LEU A 27 12.51 0.31 -3.82
C LEU A 27 12.71 -0.73 -4.91
N ASN A 28 12.47 -1.99 -4.55
CA ASN A 28 12.41 -3.10 -5.49
C ASN A 28 11.49 -4.17 -4.91
N ILE A 29 11.22 -5.21 -5.69
CA ILE A 29 10.28 -6.26 -5.27
C ILE A 29 10.74 -6.91 -3.95
N GLU A 30 12.01 -7.22 -3.85
CA GLU A 30 12.55 -7.90 -2.67
C GLU A 30 12.42 -7.05 -1.41
N ASN A 31 12.84 -5.79 -1.48
CA ASN A 31 12.77 -4.88 -0.34
C ASN A 31 11.32 -4.54 0.03
N LEU A 32 10.45 -4.38 -0.97
CA LEU A 32 9.04 -4.14 -0.68
C LEU A 32 8.41 -5.35 0.00
N TYR A 33 8.68 -6.55 -0.49
CA TYR A 33 8.13 -7.75 0.12
C TYR A 33 8.57 -7.88 1.58
N ALA A 34 9.85 -7.61 1.86
CA ALA A 34 10.37 -7.63 3.21
C ALA A 34 9.66 -6.58 4.09
N ALA A 35 9.44 -5.38 3.57
CA ALA A 35 8.75 -4.33 4.31
C ALA A 35 7.29 -4.69 4.59
N LEU A 36 6.61 -5.32 3.64
CA LEU A 36 5.23 -5.78 3.85
C LEU A 36 5.16 -6.75 5.02
N LYS A 37 6.07 -7.72 5.07
CA LYS A 37 6.11 -8.68 6.18
C LYS A 37 6.51 -8.02 7.49
N LYS A 38 7.49 -7.13 7.44
CA LYS A 38 7.96 -6.40 8.62
C LYS A 38 6.83 -5.63 9.30
N HIS A 39 5.96 -5.03 8.51
CA HIS A 39 4.86 -4.23 9.04
C HIS A 39 3.57 -5.00 9.24
N GLY A 40 3.62 -6.32 9.18
CA GLY A 40 2.47 -7.17 9.49
C GLY A 40 1.35 -7.11 8.46
N ILE A 41 1.68 -6.82 7.21
CA ILE A 41 0.69 -6.82 6.15
C ILE A 41 0.18 -8.25 5.92
N LYS A 42 -1.13 -8.41 5.95
CA LYS A 42 -1.77 -9.69 5.63
C LYS A 42 -1.75 -9.90 4.13
N TYR A 43 -1.60 -11.15 3.70
CA TYR A 43 -1.58 -11.51 2.28
C TYR A 43 -0.53 -10.70 1.50
N PRO A 44 0.73 -10.75 1.94
CA PRO A 44 1.75 -9.86 1.38
C PRO A 44 2.00 -10.05 -0.12
N LYS A 45 1.82 -11.28 -0.66
CA LYS A 45 1.97 -11.47 -2.11
C LYS A 45 0.89 -10.73 -2.91
N ILE A 46 -0.33 -10.75 -2.42
CA ILE A 46 -1.43 -10.04 -3.09
C ILE A 46 -1.19 -8.53 -3.01
N VAL A 47 -0.78 -8.04 -1.84
CA VAL A 47 -0.52 -6.61 -1.65
C VAL A 47 0.68 -6.17 -2.48
N LEU A 48 1.71 -7.00 -2.57
CA LEU A 48 2.84 -6.74 -3.47
C LEU A 48 2.36 -6.63 -4.93
N ALA A 49 1.50 -7.54 -5.35
CA ALA A 49 0.93 -7.50 -6.70
C ALA A 49 0.14 -6.22 -6.94
N GLN A 50 -0.61 -5.75 -5.94
CA GLN A 50 -1.31 -4.49 -6.03
C GLN A 50 -0.33 -3.33 -6.27
N ALA A 51 0.76 -3.28 -5.50
CA ALA A 51 1.75 -2.21 -5.66
C ALA A 51 2.37 -2.25 -7.05
N ILE A 52 2.72 -3.43 -7.54
CA ILE A 52 3.28 -3.59 -8.88
C ILE A 52 2.31 -3.07 -9.94
N LEU A 53 1.04 -3.44 -9.83
CA LEU A 53 0.02 -3.01 -10.79
C LEU A 53 -0.22 -1.49 -10.71
N GLU A 54 -0.41 -0.97 -9.50
CA GLU A 54 -0.72 0.45 -9.29
C GLU A 54 0.41 1.36 -9.80
N THR A 55 1.63 0.91 -9.69
CA THR A 55 2.80 1.75 -10.00
C THR A 55 3.42 1.44 -11.36
N GLY A 56 2.84 0.51 -12.12
CA GLY A 56 3.47 0.09 -13.36
C GLY A 56 4.88 -0.42 -13.14
N ALA A 57 5.04 -1.33 -12.19
CA ALA A 57 6.34 -1.87 -11.79
C ALA A 57 7.27 -0.77 -11.27
N PHE A 58 6.74 0.10 -10.41
CA PHE A 58 7.46 1.19 -9.72
C PHE A 58 7.90 2.34 -10.64
N ARG A 59 7.32 2.44 -11.83
CA ARG A 59 7.72 3.47 -12.81
C ARG A 59 6.84 4.70 -12.81
N SER A 60 5.66 4.65 -12.20
CA SER A 60 4.72 5.75 -12.28
C SER A 60 5.26 7.01 -11.61
N ARG A 61 4.74 8.14 -12.06
CA ARG A 61 5.10 9.43 -11.48
C ARG A 61 4.70 9.50 -10.00
N VAL A 62 3.50 9.02 -9.68
CA VAL A 62 3.01 9.01 -8.29
C VAL A 62 3.92 8.18 -7.39
N CYS A 63 4.37 7.02 -7.87
CA CYS A 63 5.31 6.20 -7.13
C CYS A 63 6.63 6.95 -6.87
N ARG A 64 7.19 7.54 -7.91
CA ARG A 64 8.51 8.17 -7.82
C ARG A 64 8.51 9.52 -7.10
N GLU A 65 7.46 10.32 -7.30
CA GLU A 65 7.41 11.66 -6.74
C GLU A 65 6.68 11.72 -5.40
N ASN A 66 5.70 10.84 -5.19
CA ASN A 66 4.89 10.84 -3.98
C ASN A 66 5.24 9.69 -3.02
N ASN A 67 6.14 8.79 -3.40
CA ASN A 67 6.45 7.59 -2.61
C ASN A 67 5.19 6.82 -2.23
N ASN A 68 4.20 6.82 -3.11
CA ASN A 68 2.88 6.27 -2.87
C ASN A 68 2.70 5.03 -3.76
N LEU A 69 2.81 3.85 -3.14
CA LEU A 69 2.83 2.58 -3.88
C LEU A 69 1.44 2.05 -4.19
N PHE A 70 0.40 2.59 -3.56
CA PHE A 70 -0.93 2.00 -3.63
C PHE A 70 -1.99 2.96 -4.17
N GLY A 71 -1.56 4.09 -4.72
CA GLY A 71 -2.50 5.07 -5.25
C GLY A 71 -3.41 5.67 -4.20
N LEU A 72 -2.94 5.80 -2.97
CA LEU A 72 -3.76 6.33 -1.88
C LEU A 72 -4.11 7.78 -2.15
N ARG A 73 -5.40 8.10 -2.06
CA ARG A 73 -5.92 9.42 -2.46
C ARG A 73 -6.77 10.05 -1.38
N HIS A 74 -6.74 11.37 -1.38
CA HIS A 74 -7.74 12.21 -0.69
C HIS A 74 -8.52 13.01 -1.73
N SER A 75 -9.40 13.90 -1.27
CA SER A 75 -10.28 14.63 -2.17
C SER A 75 -9.55 15.54 -3.17
N LYS A 76 -8.32 15.93 -2.87
CA LYS A 76 -7.55 16.88 -3.69
C LYS A 76 -6.44 16.22 -4.51
N GLY A 77 -6.20 14.92 -4.34
CA GLY A 77 -5.15 14.25 -5.08
C GLY A 77 -4.54 13.08 -4.33
N TYR A 78 -3.33 12.74 -4.69
CA TYR A 78 -2.61 11.63 -4.06
C TYR A 78 -1.90 12.08 -2.79
N TYR A 79 -1.87 11.20 -1.80
CA TYR A 79 -1.02 11.43 -0.63
C TYR A 79 0.45 11.35 -1.03
N THR A 80 1.27 12.14 -0.35
CA THR A 80 2.72 12.15 -0.53
C THR A 80 3.37 11.71 0.76
N PHE A 81 4.35 10.83 0.65
CA PHE A 81 5.11 10.32 1.79
C PHE A 81 6.58 10.70 1.62
N ASP A 82 7.30 10.76 2.74
CA ASP A 82 8.73 11.07 2.69
C ASP A 82 9.55 9.89 2.22
N HIS A 83 9.04 8.68 2.45
CA HIS A 83 9.68 7.44 2.03
C HIS A 83 8.62 6.44 1.61
N TRP A 84 8.94 5.56 0.64
CA TRP A 84 7.97 4.61 0.12
C TRP A 84 7.44 3.64 1.18
N GLU A 85 8.25 3.32 2.19
CA GLU A 85 7.82 2.38 3.23
C GLU A 85 6.67 2.94 4.05
N GLU A 86 6.55 4.26 4.13
CA GLU A 86 5.42 4.89 4.82
C GLU A 86 4.10 4.60 4.14
N SER A 87 4.09 4.41 2.82
CA SER A 87 2.86 4.05 2.14
C SER A 87 2.43 2.62 2.48
N VAL A 88 3.37 1.74 2.84
CA VAL A 88 3.07 0.39 3.35
C VAL A 88 2.33 0.49 4.67
N ILE A 89 2.83 1.33 5.58
CA ILE A 89 2.21 1.55 6.88
C ILE A 89 0.81 2.14 6.69
N ALA A 90 0.69 3.11 5.80
CA ALA A 90 -0.59 3.73 5.49
C ALA A 90 -1.58 2.72 4.91
N TYR A 91 -1.14 1.84 4.03
CA TYR A 91 -1.99 0.78 3.49
C TYR A 91 -2.53 -0.10 4.62
N ARG A 92 -1.66 -0.52 5.53
CA ARG A 92 -2.07 -1.31 6.69
C ARG A 92 -3.14 -0.59 7.50
N ASP A 93 -2.89 0.67 7.84
CA ASP A 93 -3.71 1.40 8.80
C ASP A 93 -4.96 2.02 8.19
N TRP A 94 -4.94 2.34 6.90
CA TRP A 94 -6.05 3.03 6.24
C TRP A 94 -6.92 2.10 5.39
N VAL A 95 -6.37 0.97 4.93
CA VAL A 95 -7.07 0.05 4.03
C VAL A 95 -7.28 -1.30 4.70
N GLN A 96 -6.19 -1.97 5.05
CA GLN A 96 -6.24 -3.36 5.45
C GLN A 96 -6.92 -3.57 6.80
N TYR A 97 -7.02 -2.55 7.63
CA TYR A 97 -7.72 -2.66 8.90
C TYR A 97 -9.19 -3.04 8.72
N LYS A 98 -9.76 -2.80 7.54
CA LYS A 98 -11.15 -3.13 7.23
C LYS A 98 -11.35 -4.60 6.90
N HIS A 99 -10.27 -5.34 6.72
CA HIS A 99 -10.34 -6.77 6.40
C HIS A 99 -10.90 -7.55 7.58
N ARG A 100 -11.82 -8.48 7.31
CA ARG A 100 -12.49 -9.29 8.34
C ARG A 100 -11.84 -10.65 8.44
N ASP A 101 -11.85 -11.22 9.65
CA ASP A 101 -11.32 -12.56 9.87
C ASP A 101 -12.08 -13.57 9.00
N GLY A 102 -11.33 -14.43 8.33
CA GLY A 102 -11.92 -15.44 7.45
C GLY A 102 -12.33 -14.95 6.09
N GLU A 103 -12.25 -13.64 5.83
CA GLU A 103 -12.61 -13.09 4.53
C GLU A 103 -11.48 -13.32 3.53
N GLY A 104 -11.82 -13.81 2.32
CA GLY A 104 -10.85 -13.92 1.24
C GLY A 104 -10.37 -12.53 0.82
N TYR A 105 -9.08 -12.41 0.51
CA TYR A 105 -8.52 -11.08 0.27
C TYR A 105 -9.04 -10.43 -1.01
N TYR A 106 -9.21 -11.20 -2.07
CA TYR A 106 -9.79 -10.65 -3.31
C TYR A 106 -11.24 -10.24 -3.10
N SER A 107 -11.99 -10.99 -2.32
CA SER A 107 -13.36 -10.63 -1.96
C SER A 107 -13.39 -9.33 -1.16
N PHE A 108 -12.45 -9.19 -0.24
CA PHE A 108 -12.28 -7.97 0.53
C PHE A 108 -12.03 -6.76 -0.36
N LEU A 109 -11.08 -6.86 -1.28
CA LEU A 109 -10.76 -5.76 -2.20
C LEU A 109 -11.99 -5.36 -3.03
N LYS A 110 -12.76 -6.35 -3.46
CA LYS A 110 -13.99 -6.09 -4.19
C LYS A 110 -15.04 -5.42 -3.30
N ARG A 111 -15.19 -5.92 -2.08
CA ARG A 111 -16.17 -5.40 -1.13
C ARG A 111 -15.94 -3.92 -0.81
N ILE A 112 -14.70 -3.52 -0.62
CA ILE A 112 -14.39 -2.12 -0.28
C ILE A 112 -14.28 -1.24 -1.52
N GLY A 113 -14.42 -1.80 -2.72
CA GLY A 113 -14.32 -1.03 -3.95
C GLY A 113 -12.94 -0.42 -4.13
N TYR A 114 -11.90 -1.23 -3.90
CA TYR A 114 -10.53 -0.72 -3.92
C TYR A 114 -10.19 -0.02 -5.22
N ALA A 115 -10.64 -0.56 -6.34
CA ALA A 115 -10.46 0.05 -7.64
C ALA A 115 -11.73 -0.09 -8.47
N SER A 116 -12.00 0.91 -9.30
CA SER A 116 -13.21 0.93 -10.13
C SER A 116 -13.08 0.10 -11.40
N ALA A 117 -11.87 -0.22 -11.82
CA ALA A 117 -11.64 -1.01 -13.04
C ALA A 117 -12.17 -2.43 -12.86
N LYS A 118 -13.00 -2.88 -13.83
CA LYS A 118 -13.65 -4.20 -13.74
C LYS A 118 -12.66 -5.36 -13.71
N ASP A 119 -11.52 -5.20 -14.34
CA ASP A 119 -10.51 -6.25 -14.45
C ASP A 119 -9.41 -6.15 -13.41
N TYR A 120 -9.57 -5.27 -12.42
CA TYR A 120 -8.52 -5.05 -11.41
C TYR A 120 -8.14 -6.33 -10.66
N ILE A 121 -9.15 -7.03 -10.15
CA ILE A 121 -8.90 -8.26 -9.38
C ILE A 121 -8.21 -9.31 -10.26
N TYR A 122 -8.66 -9.44 -11.51
CA TYR A 122 -8.03 -10.37 -12.44
C TYR A 122 -6.55 -10.05 -12.64
N LYS A 123 -6.24 -8.77 -12.86
CA LYS A 123 -4.86 -8.34 -13.08
C LYS A 123 -3.99 -8.55 -11.86
N VAL A 124 -4.48 -8.21 -10.67
CA VAL A 124 -3.74 -8.43 -9.43
C VAL A 124 -3.46 -9.92 -9.25
N ARG A 125 -4.47 -10.75 -9.47
CA ARG A 125 -4.32 -12.20 -9.33
C ARG A 125 -3.26 -12.75 -10.28
N LYS A 126 -3.27 -12.29 -11.52
CA LYS A 126 -2.28 -12.74 -12.51
C LYS A 126 -0.86 -12.38 -12.07
N ILE A 127 -0.66 -11.17 -11.57
CA ILE A 127 0.65 -10.77 -11.08
C ILE A 127 1.04 -11.61 -9.86
N ALA A 128 0.13 -11.78 -8.92
CA ALA A 128 0.42 -12.54 -7.70
C ALA A 128 0.82 -13.99 -8.00
N GLU A 129 0.19 -14.60 -8.99
CA GLU A 129 0.50 -15.98 -9.39
C GLU A 129 1.92 -16.12 -9.96
N GLU A 130 2.47 -15.05 -10.49
CA GLU A 130 3.81 -15.07 -11.07
C GLU A 130 4.93 -14.73 -10.08
N LEU A 131 4.58 -14.36 -8.87
CA LEU A 131 5.56 -13.97 -7.83
C LEU A 131 6.13 -15.16 -7.08
#